data_aaf5d072fa95ce9087695cb6379fcbdf
#
_entry.id   aaf5d072fa95ce9087695cb6379fcbdf
#
_cell.length_a   1.000
_cell.length_b   1.000
_cell.length_c   1.000
_cell.angle_alpha   90.00
_cell.angle_beta   90.00
_cell.angle_gamma   90.00
#
_symmetry.space_group_name_H-M   'P 1'
#
loop_
_entity.id
_entity.type
_entity.pdbx_description
1 polymer ?
#
loop_
_entity_poly.entity_id
_entity_poly.type
_entity_poly.pdbx_seq_one_letter_code
_entity_poly.pdbx_strand_id
1 'polypeptide(L)'
;MSAIERFDVVVVGSGIVGLGAALAAVDRGCSVLVIDRASEIAGASVRNFGHLCFTPQSGLARDYAMASREIWLRLAHDAGFWIDDAGTLVVARHDDELQLLRELAAQRLPRSPGAAVEVELLTADEIETLAALPAGTAVGGARLPLDLQVDPRFAAAAIRDHLLGRGVEFRMRTAAGRIASGRVDTSRGPVDAGTIVVAVNHDIDQLFPVMAERYGVVRCGLDMMRVTADLPRPLTGPLLTGWSLIRYSAFTSMAASSDVRDRLTAERPELAALDLNQMYTQRPDGSLIVGDSHWKGESVSPFQPEDAARALLDEFESLFQHRADVVERWQGVYATAGEEFLIEEIEPDVLVTVVTTGIGMTTGLGLAEKVVGAHLDTHSRTLTESTML
;
A
#
# COMPACT_ATOMS: atom_id res chain seq x y z
N MET A 1 -28.26 32.63 7.50
CA MET A 1 -27.44 31.39 7.61
C MET A 1 -27.56 30.73 6.25
N SER A 2 -26.44 30.47 5.56
CA SER A 2 -26.48 29.64 4.35
C SER A 2 -26.98 28.24 4.71
N ALA A 3 -27.71 27.61 3.79
CA ALA A 3 -28.14 26.22 3.97
C ALA A 3 -26.88 25.35 4.16
N ILE A 4 -26.97 24.36 5.05
CA ILE A 4 -25.88 23.36 5.22
C ILE A 4 -25.85 22.52 3.95
N GLU A 5 -24.67 22.37 3.37
CA GLU A 5 -24.48 21.54 2.18
C GLU A 5 -24.62 20.06 2.55
N ARG A 6 -25.20 19.28 1.64
CA ARG A 6 -25.43 17.86 1.83
C ARG A 6 -24.88 17.07 0.64
N PHE A 7 -24.21 15.96 0.96
CA PHE A 7 -23.71 14.97 -0.01
C PHE A 7 -24.25 13.57 0.33
N ASP A 8 -24.34 12.70 -0.64
CA ASP A 8 -24.67 11.30 -0.39
C ASP A 8 -23.55 10.63 0.39
N VAL A 9 -22.29 10.93 0.02
CA VAL A 9 -21.10 10.39 0.70
C VAL A 9 -20.11 11.51 1.03
N VAL A 10 -19.64 11.56 2.26
CA VAL A 10 -18.50 12.37 2.69
C VAL A 10 -17.34 11.46 3.07
N VAL A 11 -16.19 11.63 2.42
CA VAL A 11 -14.95 10.89 2.71
C VAL A 11 -13.99 11.80 3.47
N VAL A 12 -13.56 11.36 4.63
CA VAL A 12 -12.56 12.04 5.47
C VAL A 12 -11.20 11.38 5.25
N GLY A 13 -10.30 12.11 4.58
CA GLY A 13 -8.99 11.63 4.15
C GLY A 13 -8.91 11.36 2.65
N SER A 14 -7.91 11.97 1.99
CA SER A 14 -7.67 11.87 0.54
C SER A 14 -6.55 10.88 0.18
N GLY A 15 -6.15 9.99 1.09
CA GLY A 15 -5.22 8.90 0.80
C GLY A 15 -5.84 7.85 -0.11
N ILE A 16 -5.05 6.81 -0.48
CA ILE A 16 -5.50 5.80 -1.46
C ILE A 16 -6.80 5.10 -1.06
N VAL A 17 -7.02 4.84 0.23
CA VAL A 17 -8.27 4.25 0.74
C VAL A 17 -9.44 5.23 0.56
N GLY A 18 -9.23 6.51 0.88
CA GLY A 18 -10.24 7.54 0.68
C GLY A 18 -10.55 7.81 -0.80
N LEU A 19 -9.53 7.81 -1.67
CA LEU A 19 -9.73 7.89 -3.13
C LEU A 19 -10.51 6.66 -3.64
N GLY A 20 -10.21 5.48 -3.11
CA GLY A 20 -10.97 4.26 -3.41
C GLY A 20 -12.42 4.34 -2.95
N ALA A 21 -12.68 4.90 -1.76
CA ALA A 21 -14.04 5.12 -1.25
C ALA A 21 -14.83 6.13 -2.11
N ALA A 22 -14.18 7.21 -2.53
CA ALA A 22 -14.78 8.18 -3.43
C ALA A 22 -15.10 7.57 -4.80
N LEU A 23 -14.19 6.72 -5.32
CA LEU A 23 -14.41 5.98 -6.57
C LEU A 23 -15.61 5.03 -6.45
N ALA A 24 -15.67 4.22 -5.39
CA ALA A 24 -16.76 3.28 -5.15
C ALA A 24 -18.11 4.00 -5.06
N ALA A 25 -18.14 5.19 -4.46
CA ALA A 25 -19.35 5.99 -4.32
C ALA A 25 -19.77 6.65 -5.65
N VAL A 26 -18.83 7.28 -6.38
CA VAL A 26 -19.16 7.92 -7.67
C VAL A 26 -19.50 6.90 -8.76
N ASP A 27 -18.93 5.69 -8.71
CA ASP A 27 -19.30 4.58 -9.60
C ASP A 27 -20.77 4.14 -9.39
N ARG A 28 -21.36 4.44 -8.21
CA ARG A 28 -22.77 4.19 -7.85
C ARG A 28 -23.69 5.41 -8.04
N GLY A 29 -23.17 6.49 -8.63
CA GLY A 29 -23.91 7.72 -8.90
C GLY A 29 -24.16 8.63 -7.69
N CYS A 30 -23.45 8.40 -6.57
CA CYS A 30 -23.54 9.25 -5.39
C CYS A 30 -22.86 10.61 -5.64
N SER A 31 -23.41 11.66 -5.05
CA SER A 31 -22.72 12.93 -4.86
C SER A 31 -21.67 12.77 -3.75
N VAL A 32 -20.41 13.13 -4.04
CA VAL A 32 -19.26 12.82 -3.16
C VAL A 32 -18.47 14.06 -2.82
N LEU A 33 -18.20 14.26 -1.54
CA LEU A 33 -17.23 15.23 -1.04
C LEU A 33 -16.08 14.50 -0.35
N VAL A 34 -14.84 14.78 -0.76
CA VAL A 34 -13.63 14.36 -0.05
C VAL A 34 -13.04 15.56 0.68
N ILE A 35 -12.82 15.42 1.99
CA ILE A 35 -12.15 16.44 2.80
C ILE A 35 -10.79 15.93 3.29
N ASP A 36 -9.80 16.81 3.32
CA ASP A 36 -8.48 16.50 3.87
C ASP A 36 -7.89 17.75 4.57
N ARG A 37 -7.23 17.51 5.71
CA ARG A 37 -6.56 18.58 6.47
C ARG A 37 -5.31 19.14 5.75
N ALA A 38 -4.67 18.32 4.92
CA ALA A 38 -3.50 18.73 4.14
C ALA A 38 -3.91 19.59 2.93
N SER A 39 -2.94 20.29 2.34
CA SER A 39 -3.14 21.05 1.11
C SER A 39 -3.10 20.19 -0.16
N GLU A 40 -2.51 19.00 -0.03
CA GLU A 40 -2.34 18.02 -1.10
C GLU A 40 -2.22 16.61 -0.50
N ILE A 41 -2.26 15.58 -1.32
CA ILE A 41 -2.03 14.21 -0.88
C ILE A 41 -0.55 14.07 -0.50
N ALA A 42 -0.27 13.99 0.79
CA ALA A 42 1.10 14.01 1.32
C ALA A 42 1.41 12.89 2.32
N GLY A 43 0.45 12.00 2.59
CA GLY A 43 0.60 10.90 3.56
C GLY A 43 1.29 9.66 2.98
N ALA A 44 1.03 8.50 3.59
CA ALA A 44 1.61 7.21 3.21
C ALA A 44 1.40 6.86 1.72
N SER A 45 0.31 7.33 1.11
CA SER A 45 -0.05 7.04 -0.29
C SER A 45 0.94 7.56 -1.32
N VAL A 46 1.80 8.54 -0.97
CA VAL A 46 2.83 9.10 -1.87
C VAL A 46 4.25 8.90 -1.35
N ARG A 47 4.42 8.26 -0.16
CA ARG A 47 5.71 8.05 0.51
C ARG A 47 6.08 6.58 0.61
N ASN A 48 5.78 5.81 -0.42
CA ASN A 48 6.00 4.38 -0.52
C ASN A 48 6.73 4.03 -1.82
N PHE A 49 6.98 2.74 -2.06
CA PHE A 49 7.69 2.26 -3.25
C PHE A 49 6.90 2.34 -4.54
N GLY A 50 5.57 2.50 -4.47
CA GLY A 50 4.70 2.28 -5.61
C GLY A 50 4.56 0.81 -6.01
N HIS A 51 5.06 -0.10 -5.21
CA HIS A 51 4.94 -1.53 -5.41
C HIS A 51 3.56 -2.02 -5.01
N LEU A 52 2.86 -2.64 -5.95
CA LEU A 52 1.54 -3.24 -5.78
C LEU A 52 1.72 -4.77 -5.72
N CYS A 53 2.04 -5.26 -4.52
CA CYS A 53 2.46 -6.64 -4.27
C CYS A 53 1.25 -7.54 -3.95
N PHE A 54 0.53 -7.99 -4.98
CA PHE A 54 -0.68 -8.81 -4.83
C PHE A 54 -0.38 -10.27 -4.46
N THR A 55 0.62 -10.86 -5.11
CA THR A 55 1.02 -12.27 -4.92
C THR A 55 1.52 -12.55 -3.51
N PRO A 56 2.32 -11.67 -2.85
CA PRO A 56 2.78 -11.88 -1.49
C PRO A 56 1.72 -11.79 -0.40
N GLN A 57 0.44 -11.53 -0.75
CA GLN A 57 -0.66 -11.46 0.22
C GLN A 57 -1.36 -12.81 0.41
N SER A 58 -1.96 -13.01 1.58
CA SER A 58 -2.80 -14.18 1.91
C SER A 58 -4.09 -13.75 2.62
N GLY A 59 -5.05 -14.65 2.77
CA GLY A 59 -6.31 -14.38 3.48
C GLY A 59 -7.06 -13.18 2.96
N LEU A 60 -7.60 -12.37 3.88
CA LEU A 60 -8.38 -11.17 3.58
C LEU A 60 -7.58 -10.11 2.81
N ALA A 61 -6.29 -9.96 3.14
CA ALA A 61 -5.40 -9.05 2.40
C ALA A 61 -5.30 -9.43 0.92
N ARG A 62 -5.28 -10.73 0.61
CA ARG A 62 -5.29 -11.18 -0.78
C ARG A 62 -6.61 -10.89 -1.48
N ASP A 63 -7.74 -11.08 -0.82
CA ASP A 63 -9.05 -10.80 -1.41
C ASP A 63 -9.18 -9.31 -1.79
N TYR A 64 -8.72 -8.42 -0.93
CA TYR A 64 -8.67 -6.99 -1.23
C TYR A 64 -7.60 -6.65 -2.28
N ALA A 65 -6.45 -7.29 -2.24
CA ALA A 65 -5.38 -7.11 -3.20
C ALA A 65 -5.83 -7.45 -4.62
N MET A 66 -6.45 -8.61 -4.82
CA MET A 66 -6.93 -9.04 -6.15
C MET A 66 -8.05 -8.13 -6.67
N ALA A 67 -8.96 -7.65 -5.79
CA ALA A 67 -9.96 -6.65 -6.18
C ALA A 67 -9.29 -5.30 -6.55
N SER A 68 -8.24 -4.89 -5.81
CA SER A 68 -7.47 -3.69 -6.12
C SER A 68 -6.79 -3.76 -7.48
N ARG A 69 -6.25 -4.91 -7.86
CA ARG A 69 -5.50 -5.09 -9.11
C ARG A 69 -6.31 -4.64 -10.34
N GLU A 70 -7.53 -5.11 -10.44
CA GLU A 70 -8.42 -4.75 -11.56
C GLU A 70 -8.76 -3.25 -11.54
N ILE A 71 -8.94 -2.67 -10.36
CA ILE A 71 -9.20 -1.24 -10.20
C ILE A 71 -7.96 -0.42 -10.60
N TRP A 72 -6.75 -0.85 -10.20
CA TRP A 72 -5.51 -0.18 -10.58
C TRP A 72 -5.30 -0.13 -12.09
N LEU A 73 -5.50 -1.26 -12.79
CA LEU A 73 -5.38 -1.34 -14.25
C LEU A 73 -6.39 -0.44 -14.95
N ARG A 74 -7.65 -0.44 -14.49
CA ARG A 74 -8.70 0.45 -15.00
C ARG A 74 -8.33 1.92 -14.77
N LEU A 75 -7.93 2.30 -13.56
CA LEU A 75 -7.56 3.68 -13.23
C LEU A 75 -6.34 4.15 -14.00
N ALA A 76 -5.33 3.31 -14.21
CA ALA A 76 -4.17 3.68 -14.99
C ALA A 76 -4.56 4.04 -16.45
N HIS A 77 -5.49 3.28 -17.03
CA HIS A 77 -6.06 3.59 -18.35
C HIS A 77 -6.89 4.89 -18.32
N ASP A 78 -7.82 5.02 -17.36
CA ASP A 78 -8.83 6.09 -17.36
C ASP A 78 -8.25 7.43 -16.90
N ALA A 79 -7.32 7.42 -15.94
CA ALA A 79 -6.65 8.61 -15.40
C ALA A 79 -5.30 8.91 -16.07
N GLY A 80 -4.79 8.01 -16.93
CA GLY A 80 -3.62 8.26 -17.77
C GLY A 80 -2.28 8.32 -17.02
N PHE A 81 -2.08 7.53 -15.95
CA PHE A 81 -0.80 7.46 -15.25
C PHE A 81 -0.02 6.19 -15.61
N TRP A 82 1.30 6.26 -15.40
CA TRP A 82 2.19 5.14 -15.65
C TRP A 82 1.93 3.99 -14.67
N ILE A 83 1.83 2.79 -15.22
CA ILE A 83 1.77 1.52 -14.52
C ILE A 83 2.68 0.51 -15.24
N ASP A 84 3.45 -0.26 -14.48
CA ASP A 84 4.27 -1.36 -15.00
C ASP A 84 3.64 -2.68 -14.57
N ASP A 85 3.44 -3.59 -15.51
CA ASP A 85 2.89 -4.94 -15.32
C ASP A 85 3.91 -6.05 -15.53
N ALA A 86 5.21 -5.72 -15.46
CA ALA A 86 6.29 -6.71 -15.62
C ALA A 86 6.34 -7.75 -14.49
N GLY A 87 5.62 -7.52 -13.41
CA GLY A 87 5.62 -8.36 -12.21
C GLY A 87 6.76 -8.01 -11.27
N THR A 88 6.80 -8.69 -10.11
CA THR A 88 7.87 -8.52 -9.10
C THR A 88 8.93 -9.59 -9.28
N LEU A 89 10.19 -9.21 -9.17
CA LEU A 89 11.34 -10.11 -9.07
C LEU A 89 11.65 -10.40 -7.60
N VAL A 90 11.93 -11.65 -7.26
CA VAL A 90 12.37 -12.07 -5.93
C VAL A 90 13.68 -12.79 -6.06
N VAL A 91 14.74 -12.20 -5.54
CA VAL A 91 16.10 -12.77 -5.58
C VAL A 91 16.30 -13.67 -4.39
N ALA A 92 16.69 -14.93 -4.63
CA ALA A 92 17.16 -15.84 -3.60
C ALA A 92 18.69 -15.89 -3.65
N ARG A 93 19.35 -15.46 -2.57
CA ARG A 93 20.80 -15.48 -2.41
C ARG A 93 21.29 -16.74 -1.68
N HIS A 94 20.36 -17.45 -1.02
CA HIS A 94 20.61 -18.65 -0.21
C HIS A 94 19.57 -19.73 -0.52
N ASP A 95 19.92 -20.99 -0.24
CA ASP A 95 19.07 -22.14 -0.54
C ASP A 95 17.75 -22.14 0.25
N ASP A 96 17.73 -21.62 1.46
CA ASP A 96 16.52 -21.47 2.29
C ASP A 96 15.53 -20.46 1.68
N GLU A 97 16.01 -19.34 1.12
CA GLU A 97 15.21 -18.37 0.39
C GLU A 97 14.61 -19.01 -0.87
N LEU A 98 15.41 -19.76 -1.64
CA LEU A 98 14.93 -20.47 -2.82
C LEU A 98 13.94 -21.59 -2.45
N GLN A 99 14.14 -22.27 -1.33
CA GLN A 99 13.21 -23.25 -0.82
C GLN A 99 11.85 -22.63 -0.47
N LEU A 100 11.85 -21.46 0.18
CA LEU A 100 10.62 -20.69 0.46
C LEU A 100 9.87 -20.35 -0.83
N LEU A 101 10.57 -19.90 -1.87
CA LEU A 101 9.96 -19.59 -3.17
C LEU A 101 9.38 -20.84 -3.85
N ARG A 102 10.03 -22.01 -3.73
CA ARG A 102 9.49 -23.28 -4.21
C ARG A 102 8.19 -23.69 -3.47
N GLU A 103 8.14 -23.49 -2.16
CA GLU A 103 6.93 -23.75 -1.36
C GLU A 103 5.78 -22.83 -1.79
N LEU A 104 6.06 -21.54 -1.98
CA LEU A 104 5.06 -20.59 -2.47
C LEU A 104 4.57 -20.98 -3.87
N ALA A 105 5.48 -21.32 -4.79
CA ALA A 105 5.13 -21.76 -6.14
C ALA A 105 4.23 -22.99 -6.12
N ALA A 106 4.54 -23.98 -5.26
CA ALA A 106 3.72 -25.17 -5.07
C ALA A 106 2.33 -24.84 -4.50
N GLN A 107 2.24 -23.89 -3.56
CA GLN A 107 0.96 -23.45 -2.99
C GLN A 107 0.10 -22.68 -4.02
N ARG A 108 0.74 -21.94 -4.94
CA ARG A 108 0.12 -21.07 -5.94
C ARG A 108 -0.04 -21.70 -7.31
N LEU A 109 0.02 -23.02 -7.41
CA LEU A 109 -0.21 -23.73 -8.67
C LEU A 109 -1.58 -23.37 -9.25
N PRO A 110 -1.68 -23.16 -10.58
CA PRO A 110 -2.95 -22.91 -11.25
C PRO A 110 -3.96 -24.02 -10.97
N ARG A 111 -5.15 -23.65 -10.49
CA ARG A 111 -6.21 -24.61 -10.12
C ARG A 111 -7.06 -25.05 -11.30
N SER A 112 -6.92 -24.42 -12.46
CA SER A 112 -7.66 -24.75 -13.68
C SER A 112 -6.82 -24.48 -14.93
N PRO A 113 -7.06 -25.17 -16.06
CA PRO A 113 -6.41 -24.86 -17.32
C PRO A 113 -6.68 -23.40 -17.73
N GLY A 114 -5.62 -22.65 -18.05
CA GLY A 114 -5.70 -21.23 -18.44
C GLY A 114 -5.73 -20.23 -17.29
N ALA A 115 -5.69 -20.68 -16.03
CA ALA A 115 -5.48 -19.76 -14.91
C ALA A 115 -4.06 -19.17 -14.98
N ALA A 116 -3.94 -17.90 -14.58
CA ALA A 116 -2.65 -17.20 -14.57
C ALA A 116 -1.65 -17.91 -13.65
N VAL A 117 -0.41 -17.98 -14.09
CA VAL A 117 0.72 -18.39 -13.26
C VAL A 117 1.01 -17.25 -12.31
N GLU A 118 1.06 -17.53 -11.01
CA GLU A 118 1.29 -16.50 -9.98
C GLU A 118 2.75 -16.42 -9.54
N VAL A 119 3.49 -17.53 -9.66
CA VAL A 119 4.90 -17.65 -9.26
C VAL A 119 5.64 -18.44 -10.32
N GLU A 120 6.58 -17.80 -10.97
CA GLU A 120 7.49 -18.41 -11.95
C GLU A 120 8.87 -18.54 -11.31
N LEU A 121 9.33 -19.76 -11.07
CA LEU A 121 10.68 -19.99 -10.57
C LEU A 121 11.71 -19.70 -11.68
N LEU A 122 12.78 -19.01 -11.30
CA LEU A 122 13.84 -18.59 -12.19
C LEU A 122 15.18 -19.22 -11.76
N THR A 123 16.00 -19.56 -12.73
CA THR A 123 17.40 -19.94 -12.51
C THR A 123 18.22 -18.74 -12.02
N ALA A 124 19.43 -18.99 -11.52
CA ALA A 124 20.36 -17.93 -11.12
C ALA A 124 20.64 -16.96 -12.27
N ASP A 125 20.97 -17.47 -13.46
CA ASP A 125 21.29 -16.65 -14.64
C ASP A 125 20.10 -15.79 -15.10
N GLU A 126 18.87 -16.34 -15.04
CA GLU A 126 17.65 -15.62 -15.42
C GLU A 126 17.38 -14.46 -14.46
N ILE A 127 17.37 -14.71 -13.13
CA ILE A 127 17.07 -13.66 -12.14
C ILE A 127 18.17 -12.60 -12.13
N GLU A 128 19.45 -12.95 -12.23
CA GLU A 128 20.56 -12.00 -12.29
C GLU A 128 20.45 -11.11 -13.52
N THR A 129 20.03 -11.68 -14.65
CA THR A 129 19.80 -10.92 -15.89
C THR A 129 18.64 -9.94 -15.73
N LEU A 130 17.50 -10.38 -15.21
CA LEU A 130 16.29 -9.54 -15.06
C LEU A 130 16.43 -8.45 -14.00
N ALA A 131 17.14 -8.76 -12.91
CA ALA A 131 17.36 -7.87 -11.79
C ALA A 131 18.65 -7.01 -11.90
N ALA A 132 19.34 -7.04 -13.04
CA ALA A 132 20.58 -6.31 -13.28
C ALA A 132 21.69 -6.62 -12.25
N LEU A 133 21.75 -7.85 -11.75
CA LEU A 133 22.73 -8.28 -10.75
C LEU A 133 24.00 -8.83 -11.38
N PRO A 134 25.13 -8.77 -10.67
CA PRO A 134 26.35 -9.46 -11.05
C PRO A 134 26.17 -10.98 -11.04
N ALA A 135 26.89 -11.67 -11.92
CA ALA A 135 26.88 -13.12 -11.96
C ALA A 135 27.38 -13.74 -10.65
N GLY A 136 26.71 -14.79 -10.16
CA GLY A 136 27.01 -15.45 -8.89
C GLY A 136 26.45 -14.76 -7.66
N THR A 137 25.57 -13.77 -7.82
CA THR A 137 24.87 -13.09 -6.71
C THR A 137 23.72 -13.93 -6.18
N ALA A 138 23.02 -14.67 -7.04
CA ALA A 138 21.83 -15.45 -6.72
C ALA A 138 22.05 -16.96 -6.87
N VAL A 139 21.35 -17.77 -6.08
CA VAL A 139 21.21 -19.21 -6.27
C VAL A 139 19.96 -19.55 -7.09
N GLY A 140 19.11 -18.57 -7.33
CA GLY A 140 17.87 -18.64 -8.10
C GLY A 140 16.94 -17.49 -7.71
N GLY A 141 15.67 -17.60 -8.09
CA GLY A 141 14.69 -16.59 -7.75
C GLY A 141 13.30 -16.95 -8.24
N ALA A 142 12.42 -15.93 -8.20
CA ALA A 142 11.10 -16.04 -8.80
C ALA A 142 10.67 -14.73 -9.43
N ARG A 143 9.74 -14.83 -10.39
CA ARG A 143 8.92 -13.73 -10.87
C ARG A 143 7.50 -13.91 -10.38
N LEU A 144 6.85 -12.83 -9.97
CA LEU A 144 5.46 -12.78 -9.52
C LEU A 144 4.64 -11.95 -10.53
N PRO A 145 4.11 -12.57 -11.61
CA PRO A 145 3.59 -11.84 -12.77
C PRO A 145 2.34 -11.01 -12.51
N LEU A 146 1.60 -11.26 -11.43
CA LEU A 146 0.39 -10.50 -11.12
C LEU A 146 0.67 -9.15 -10.49
N ASP A 147 1.86 -8.95 -9.96
CA ASP A 147 2.23 -7.73 -9.25
C ASP A 147 2.46 -6.58 -10.24
N LEU A 148 2.23 -5.37 -9.77
CA LEU A 148 2.33 -4.16 -10.58
C LEU A 148 3.22 -3.12 -9.89
N GLN A 149 3.62 -2.10 -10.64
CA GLN A 149 4.28 -0.92 -10.07
C GLN A 149 3.65 0.36 -10.62
N VAL A 150 3.55 1.37 -9.77
CA VAL A 150 3.15 2.75 -10.15
C VAL A 150 4.18 3.75 -9.60
N ASP A 151 4.18 4.97 -10.13
CA ASP A 151 4.78 6.08 -9.40
C ASP A 151 3.73 6.65 -8.45
N PRO A 152 3.87 6.45 -7.11
CA PRO A 152 2.81 6.77 -6.16
C PRO A 152 2.52 8.26 -6.09
N ARG A 153 3.52 9.12 -6.36
CA ARG A 153 3.37 10.58 -6.34
C ARG A 153 2.48 11.07 -7.50
N PHE A 154 2.62 10.45 -8.68
CA PHE A 154 1.81 10.79 -9.86
C PHE A 154 0.47 10.06 -9.86
N ALA A 155 0.43 8.78 -9.52
CA ALA A 155 -0.79 7.99 -9.55
C ALA A 155 -1.88 8.57 -8.61
N ALA A 156 -1.53 8.92 -7.37
CA ALA A 156 -2.49 9.49 -6.42
C ALA A 156 -3.08 10.82 -6.91
N ALA A 157 -2.25 11.69 -7.50
CA ALA A 157 -2.69 12.96 -8.08
C ALA A 157 -3.59 12.75 -9.30
N ALA A 158 -3.21 11.82 -10.20
CA ALA A 158 -4.01 11.51 -11.40
C ALA A 158 -5.39 10.91 -11.04
N ILE A 159 -5.44 10.03 -10.03
CA ILE A 159 -6.71 9.48 -9.54
C ILE A 159 -7.60 10.59 -8.98
N ARG A 160 -7.06 11.51 -8.18
CA ARG A 160 -7.80 12.68 -7.68
C ARG A 160 -8.37 13.51 -8.84
N ASP A 161 -7.54 13.82 -9.84
CA ASP A 161 -7.94 14.66 -10.97
C ASP A 161 -8.99 13.95 -11.86
N HIS A 162 -8.88 12.62 -12.01
CA HIS A 162 -9.91 11.81 -12.64
C HIS A 162 -11.25 11.89 -11.89
N LEU A 163 -11.22 11.76 -10.56
CA LEU A 163 -12.42 11.86 -9.71
C LEU A 163 -13.04 13.26 -9.75
N LEU A 164 -12.22 14.33 -9.77
CA LEU A 164 -12.69 15.71 -10.02
C LEU A 164 -13.44 15.81 -11.35
N GLY A 165 -12.89 15.23 -12.42
CA GLY A 165 -13.53 15.18 -13.74
C GLY A 165 -14.85 14.41 -13.74
N ARG A 166 -15.09 13.54 -12.76
CA ARG A 166 -16.33 12.78 -12.55
C ARG A 166 -17.32 13.46 -11.58
N GLY A 167 -17.02 14.68 -11.13
CA GLY A 167 -17.90 15.47 -10.28
C GLY A 167 -17.70 15.25 -8.78
N VAL A 168 -16.67 14.53 -8.35
CA VAL A 168 -16.29 14.45 -6.94
C VAL A 168 -15.73 15.80 -6.50
N GLU A 169 -16.25 16.36 -5.40
CA GLU A 169 -15.72 17.59 -4.80
C GLU A 169 -14.56 17.28 -3.84
N PHE A 170 -13.49 18.09 -3.88
CA PHE A 170 -12.36 17.98 -2.96
C PHE A 170 -12.20 19.29 -2.18
N ARG A 171 -12.23 19.22 -0.85
CA ARG A 171 -11.94 20.34 0.05
C ARG A 171 -10.68 20.05 0.86
N MET A 172 -9.56 20.41 0.28
CA MET A 172 -8.26 20.35 0.95
C MET A 172 -8.18 21.46 2.01
N ARG A 173 -7.22 21.35 2.96
CA ARG A 173 -7.09 22.25 4.13
C ARG A 173 -8.39 22.35 4.94
N THR A 174 -9.05 21.21 5.07
CA THR A 174 -10.33 21.09 5.77
C THR A 174 -10.23 19.92 6.75
N ALA A 175 -10.02 20.23 8.02
CA ALA A 175 -9.93 19.24 9.07
C ALA A 175 -11.34 18.83 9.52
N ALA A 176 -11.56 17.51 9.67
CA ALA A 176 -12.73 17.00 10.38
C ALA A 176 -12.50 17.15 11.89
N GLY A 177 -13.56 17.55 12.59
CA GLY A 177 -13.64 17.55 14.05
C GLY A 177 -14.58 16.45 14.52
N ARG A 178 -15.78 16.81 14.95
CA ARG A 178 -16.81 15.83 15.34
C ARG A 178 -17.39 15.15 14.10
N ILE A 179 -17.48 13.84 14.16
CA ILE A 179 -18.15 12.98 13.17
C ILE A 179 -19.24 12.22 13.90
N ALA A 180 -20.45 12.27 13.38
CA ALA A 180 -21.62 11.54 13.87
C ALA A 180 -22.51 11.17 12.69
N SER A 181 -23.43 10.21 12.87
CA SER A 181 -24.40 9.85 11.86
C SER A 181 -25.06 11.06 11.22
N GLY A 182 -24.97 11.14 9.89
CA GLY A 182 -25.56 12.23 9.10
C GLY A 182 -24.75 13.54 9.03
N ARG A 183 -23.60 13.68 9.77
CA ARG A 183 -22.92 14.98 9.85
C ARG A 183 -21.44 14.90 10.17
N VAL A 184 -20.67 15.75 9.49
CA VAL A 184 -19.26 16.04 9.79
C VAL A 184 -19.11 17.53 10.11
N ASP A 185 -18.66 17.86 11.32
CA ASP A 185 -18.25 19.22 11.66
C ASP A 185 -16.79 19.42 11.19
N THR A 186 -16.56 20.41 10.36
CA THR A 186 -15.24 20.70 9.79
C THR A 186 -14.71 22.07 10.18
N SER A 187 -13.43 22.30 9.98
CA SER A 187 -12.79 23.61 10.19
C SER A 187 -13.35 24.73 9.28
N ARG A 188 -14.19 24.37 8.28
CA ARG A 188 -14.85 25.30 7.36
C ARG A 188 -16.37 25.32 7.49
N GLY A 189 -16.90 24.77 8.56
CA GLY A 189 -18.33 24.63 8.81
C GLY A 189 -18.81 23.19 8.67
N PRO A 190 -20.05 22.93 9.10
CA PRO A 190 -20.62 21.58 9.05
C PRO A 190 -21.02 21.18 7.63
N VAL A 191 -20.97 19.87 7.38
CA VAL A 191 -21.46 19.23 6.15
C VAL A 191 -22.37 18.06 6.56
N ASP A 192 -23.55 17.98 5.95
CA ASP A 192 -24.46 16.84 6.13
C ASP A 192 -24.13 15.75 5.11
N ALA A 193 -24.24 14.49 5.51
CA ALA A 193 -23.91 13.32 4.68
C ALA A 193 -24.94 12.21 4.83
N GLY A 194 -25.16 11.45 3.77
CA GLY A 194 -25.85 10.14 3.87
C GLY A 194 -24.97 9.12 4.56
N THR A 195 -23.80 8.86 3.96
CA THR A 195 -22.76 7.97 4.50
C THR A 195 -21.46 8.77 4.73
N ILE A 196 -20.75 8.48 5.80
CA ILE A 196 -19.46 9.06 6.12
C ILE A 196 -18.41 7.94 6.14
N VAL A 197 -17.32 8.12 5.38
CA VAL A 197 -16.19 7.18 5.35
C VAL A 197 -14.97 7.87 5.94
N VAL A 198 -14.42 7.31 7.01
CA VAL A 198 -13.23 7.81 7.68
C VAL A 198 -12.01 6.96 7.29
N ALA A 199 -11.11 7.54 6.49
CA ALA A 199 -9.94 6.88 5.90
C ALA A 199 -8.66 7.69 6.16
N VAL A 200 -8.41 7.98 7.44
CA VAL A 200 -7.33 8.90 7.87
C VAL A 200 -6.05 8.21 8.32
N ASN A 201 -5.93 6.90 8.08
CA ASN A 201 -4.76 6.10 8.45
C ASN A 201 -4.45 6.21 9.96
N HIS A 202 -3.19 6.43 10.35
CA HIS A 202 -2.77 6.54 11.75
C HIS A 202 -3.42 7.71 12.52
N ASP A 203 -3.91 8.74 11.82
CA ASP A 203 -4.61 9.86 12.45
C ASP A 203 -6.00 9.48 13.00
N ILE A 204 -6.38 8.20 12.90
CA ILE A 204 -7.59 7.69 13.55
C ILE A 204 -7.57 7.90 15.07
N ASP A 205 -6.37 7.94 15.68
CA ASP A 205 -6.19 8.23 17.10
C ASP A 205 -6.54 9.67 17.48
N GLN A 206 -6.58 10.59 16.50
CA GLN A 206 -6.98 11.98 16.72
C GLN A 206 -8.51 12.17 16.65
N LEU A 207 -9.20 11.33 15.88
CA LEU A 207 -10.65 11.39 15.69
C LEU A 207 -11.38 10.42 16.62
N PHE A 208 -10.85 9.23 16.81
CA PHE A 208 -11.45 8.16 17.60
C PHE A 208 -10.41 7.49 18.51
N PRO A 209 -9.90 8.22 19.54
CA PRO A 209 -8.80 7.73 20.38
C PRO A 209 -9.14 6.42 21.11
N VAL A 210 -10.36 6.27 21.63
CA VAL A 210 -10.80 5.05 22.32
C VAL A 210 -10.80 3.83 21.37
N MET A 211 -11.15 4.04 20.09
CA MET A 211 -11.07 2.98 19.09
C MET A 211 -9.62 2.65 18.80
N ALA A 212 -8.76 3.64 18.58
CA ALA A 212 -7.35 3.44 18.30
C ALA A 212 -6.66 2.69 19.46
N GLU A 213 -6.96 3.02 20.70
CA GLU A 213 -6.49 2.31 21.88
C GLU A 213 -6.97 0.86 21.92
N ARG A 214 -8.26 0.62 21.65
CA ARG A 214 -8.86 -0.73 21.64
C ARG A 214 -8.19 -1.65 20.60
N TYR A 215 -7.84 -1.13 19.43
CA TYR A 215 -7.15 -1.87 18.37
C TYR A 215 -5.63 -1.84 18.50
N GLY A 216 -5.07 -1.12 19.46
CA GLY A 216 -3.64 -0.96 19.64
C GLY A 216 -2.96 -0.27 18.44
N VAL A 217 -3.63 0.70 17.81
CA VAL A 217 -3.10 1.41 16.64
C VAL A 217 -1.95 2.32 17.08
N VAL A 218 -0.78 2.09 16.49
CA VAL A 218 0.39 2.95 16.62
C VAL A 218 0.91 3.34 15.24
N ARG A 219 1.90 4.21 15.19
CA ARG A 219 2.56 4.61 13.95
C ARG A 219 3.72 3.69 13.65
N CYS A 220 3.85 3.28 12.39
CA CYS A 220 5.05 2.69 11.84
C CYS A 220 5.74 3.71 10.94
N GLY A 221 6.96 4.09 11.29
CA GLY A 221 7.80 4.97 10.49
C GLY A 221 8.70 4.14 9.58
N LEU A 222 8.93 4.62 8.36
CA LEU A 222 9.78 4.02 7.33
C LEU A 222 10.87 5.01 6.94
N ASP A 223 12.12 4.62 6.93
CA ASP A 223 13.17 5.42 6.33
C ASP A 223 13.40 4.97 4.89
N MET A 224 13.27 5.89 3.98
CA MET A 224 13.31 5.64 2.53
C MET A 224 14.16 6.68 1.83
N MET A 225 14.71 6.32 0.67
CA MET A 225 15.45 7.23 -0.17
C MET A 225 15.23 7.00 -1.65
N ARG A 226 15.47 8.04 -2.44
CA ARG A 226 15.62 7.95 -3.88
C ARG A 226 17.09 8.13 -4.22
N VAL A 227 17.58 7.21 -5.05
CA VAL A 227 18.98 7.23 -5.50
C VAL A 227 19.06 7.18 -7.01
N THR A 228 20.22 7.58 -7.53
CA THR A 228 20.66 7.26 -8.90
C THR A 228 21.85 6.31 -8.82
N ALA A 229 21.90 5.36 -9.74
CA ALA A 229 23.02 4.43 -9.88
C ALA A 229 23.21 4.07 -11.35
N ASP A 230 24.46 3.87 -11.75
CA ASP A 230 24.79 3.47 -13.11
C ASP A 230 24.74 1.92 -13.21
N LEU A 231 23.52 1.39 -13.18
CA LEU A 231 23.29 -0.04 -13.35
C LEU A 231 23.50 -0.46 -14.80
N PRO A 232 23.98 -1.69 -15.07
CA PRO A 232 24.30 -2.15 -16.44
C PRO A 232 23.05 -2.23 -17.34
N ARG A 233 21.86 -2.29 -16.75
CA ARG A 233 20.55 -2.25 -17.40
C ARG A 233 19.46 -1.83 -16.41
N PRO A 234 18.29 -1.38 -16.87
CA PRO A 234 17.15 -1.13 -16.00
C PRO A 234 16.66 -2.41 -15.31
N LEU A 235 16.07 -2.27 -14.12
CA LEU A 235 15.27 -3.32 -13.49
C LEU A 235 14.02 -3.58 -14.33
N THR A 236 13.67 -4.84 -14.51
CA THR A 236 12.45 -5.21 -15.26
C THR A 236 11.17 -5.18 -14.40
N GLY A 237 11.27 -4.84 -13.12
CA GLY A 237 10.17 -4.70 -12.17
C GLY A 237 10.67 -4.47 -10.76
N PRO A 238 9.78 -4.32 -9.77
CA PRO A 238 10.15 -4.28 -8.37
C PRO A 238 11.00 -5.46 -7.96
N LEU A 239 11.99 -5.25 -7.10
CA LEU A 239 12.91 -6.28 -6.63
C LEU A 239 12.77 -6.48 -5.12
N LEU A 240 12.49 -7.71 -4.71
CA LEU A 240 12.48 -8.18 -3.33
C LEU A 240 13.70 -9.08 -3.06
N THR A 241 14.14 -9.10 -1.80
CA THR A 241 15.24 -9.94 -1.33
C THR A 241 14.83 -10.79 -0.13
N GLY A 242 15.74 -11.54 0.48
CA GLY A 242 15.49 -12.35 1.66
C GLY A 242 14.82 -11.61 2.82
N TRP A 243 15.17 -10.34 3.06
CA TRP A 243 14.54 -9.50 4.08
C TRP A 243 13.05 -9.25 3.83
N SER A 244 12.62 -9.24 2.56
CA SER A 244 11.20 -9.12 2.21
C SER A 244 10.44 -10.44 2.41
N LEU A 245 11.10 -11.59 2.30
CA LEU A 245 10.50 -12.92 2.46
C LEU A 245 10.02 -13.21 3.89
N ILE A 246 10.49 -12.47 4.87
CA ILE A 246 10.10 -12.63 6.27
C ILE A 246 9.02 -11.63 6.72
N ARG A 247 8.38 -10.91 5.77
CA ARG A 247 7.43 -9.82 6.08
C ARG A 247 6.01 -10.04 5.58
N TYR A 248 5.84 -10.43 4.32
CA TYR A 248 4.50 -10.55 3.72
C TYR A 248 3.83 -11.87 4.07
N SER A 249 2.52 -11.84 4.28
CA SER A 249 1.73 -12.94 4.85
C SER A 249 1.82 -14.25 4.04
N ALA A 250 1.92 -14.19 2.71
CA ALA A 250 2.08 -15.40 1.91
C ALA A 250 3.46 -16.05 2.12
N PHE A 251 4.53 -15.24 2.23
CA PHE A 251 5.87 -15.77 2.49
C PHE A 251 5.99 -16.31 3.92
N THR A 252 5.51 -15.54 4.92
CA THR A 252 5.63 -15.92 6.34
C THR A 252 4.79 -17.15 6.71
N SER A 253 3.85 -17.56 5.86
CA SER A 253 3.08 -18.80 6.02
C SER A 253 3.80 -20.04 5.47
N MET A 254 4.93 -19.90 4.78
CA MET A 254 5.74 -21.01 4.29
C MET A 254 6.60 -21.61 5.41
N ALA A 255 6.83 -22.92 5.35
CA ALA A 255 7.62 -23.62 6.37
C ALA A 255 9.07 -23.12 6.43
N ALA A 256 9.69 -22.85 5.28
CA ALA A 256 11.05 -22.33 5.20
C ALA A 256 11.22 -20.88 5.72
N SER A 257 10.14 -20.15 6.00
CA SER A 257 10.22 -18.75 6.46
C SER A 257 10.94 -18.59 7.80
N SER A 258 10.83 -19.56 8.71
CA SER A 258 11.57 -19.57 9.98
C SER A 258 13.07 -19.68 9.75
N ASP A 259 13.50 -20.57 8.88
CA ASP A 259 14.94 -20.80 8.60
C ASP A 259 15.57 -19.53 8.00
N VAL A 260 14.89 -18.89 7.04
CA VAL A 260 15.32 -17.61 6.46
C VAL A 260 15.46 -16.53 7.54
N ARG A 261 14.47 -16.40 8.43
CA ARG A 261 14.48 -15.41 9.52
C ARG A 261 15.63 -15.66 10.49
N ASP A 262 15.81 -16.90 10.94
CA ASP A 262 16.83 -17.28 11.88
C ASP A 262 18.22 -17.03 11.32
N ARG A 263 18.49 -17.41 10.06
CA ARG A 263 19.74 -17.12 9.38
C ARG A 263 20.00 -15.63 9.25
N LEU A 264 19.06 -14.86 8.70
CA LEU A 264 19.22 -13.41 8.53
C LEU A 264 19.48 -12.70 9.86
N THR A 265 18.77 -13.10 10.92
CA THR A 265 18.95 -12.53 12.26
C THR A 265 20.32 -12.89 12.85
N ALA A 266 20.80 -14.12 12.62
CA ALA A 266 22.10 -14.56 13.12
C ALA A 266 23.28 -13.92 12.37
N GLU A 267 23.16 -13.77 11.04
CA GLU A 267 24.23 -13.22 10.19
C GLU A 267 24.30 -11.68 10.26
N ARG A 268 23.15 -11.01 10.37
CA ARG A 268 23.04 -9.54 10.29
C ARG A 268 22.11 -9.00 11.39
N PRO A 269 22.45 -9.17 12.68
CA PRO A 269 21.61 -8.73 13.80
C PRO A 269 21.35 -7.22 13.82
N GLU A 270 22.27 -6.41 13.27
CA GLU A 270 22.10 -4.96 13.13
C GLU A 270 20.99 -4.60 12.14
N LEU A 271 20.82 -5.35 11.04
CA LEU A 271 19.74 -5.14 10.07
C LEU A 271 18.39 -5.67 10.61
N ALA A 272 18.43 -6.77 11.35
CA ALA A 272 17.27 -7.29 12.06
C ALA A 272 16.74 -6.27 13.08
N ALA A 273 17.63 -5.57 13.79
CA ALA A 273 17.27 -4.53 14.76
C ALA A 273 16.63 -3.29 14.09
N LEU A 274 16.94 -3.03 12.82
CA LEU A 274 16.28 -1.98 12.00
C LEU A 274 14.93 -2.42 11.45
N ASP A 275 14.49 -3.66 11.69
CA ASP A 275 13.31 -4.28 11.09
C ASP A 275 13.29 -4.08 9.57
N LEU A 276 14.44 -4.39 8.92
CA LEU A 276 14.71 -4.09 7.53
C LEU A 276 13.77 -4.83 6.58
N ASN A 277 13.33 -4.13 5.53
CA ASN A 277 12.71 -4.69 4.33
C ASN A 277 13.53 -4.20 3.13
N GLN A 278 14.33 -5.07 2.57
CA GLN A 278 15.20 -4.71 1.45
C GLN A 278 14.46 -4.87 0.14
N MET A 279 13.93 -3.75 -0.34
CA MET A 279 13.16 -3.66 -1.57
C MET A 279 13.62 -2.50 -2.44
N TYR A 280 13.51 -2.68 -3.77
CA TYR A 280 13.89 -1.70 -4.77
C TYR A 280 12.82 -1.57 -5.83
N THR A 281 12.50 -0.33 -6.23
CA THR A 281 11.66 -0.06 -7.39
C THR A 281 12.31 1.00 -8.26
N GLN A 282 12.31 0.79 -9.57
CA GLN A 282 12.86 1.76 -10.51
C GLN A 282 11.74 2.58 -11.12
N ARG A 283 11.89 3.91 -11.08
CA ARG A 283 10.95 4.85 -11.65
C ARG A 283 11.18 5.03 -13.15
N PRO A 284 10.22 5.58 -13.90
CA PRO A 284 10.38 5.85 -15.34
C PRO A 284 11.56 6.75 -15.69
N ASP A 285 12.02 7.61 -14.75
CA ASP A 285 13.19 8.48 -14.93
C ASP A 285 14.54 7.75 -14.68
N GLY A 286 14.50 6.45 -14.40
CA GLY A 286 15.67 5.62 -14.12
C GLY A 286 16.16 5.67 -12.67
N SER A 287 15.67 6.62 -11.84
CA SER A 287 16.01 6.65 -10.42
C SER A 287 15.37 5.48 -9.66
N LEU A 288 16.00 5.06 -8.56
CA LEU A 288 15.51 3.95 -7.74
C LEU A 288 15.01 4.46 -6.40
N ILE A 289 13.92 3.86 -5.92
CA ILE A 289 13.50 3.97 -4.53
C ILE A 289 14.11 2.79 -3.78
N VAL A 290 14.80 3.10 -2.70
CA VAL A 290 15.54 2.17 -1.84
C VAL A 290 14.97 2.27 -0.44
N GLY A 291 14.71 1.19 0.19
CA GLY A 291 14.22 1.12 1.55
C GLY A 291 13.90 -0.32 1.94
N ASP A 292 13.30 -0.45 3.06
CA ASP A 292 13.06 0.50 4.13
C ASP A 292 13.40 -0.10 5.49
N SER A 293 13.77 0.74 6.45
CA SER A 293 13.82 0.37 7.86
C SER A 293 12.48 0.69 8.52
N HIS A 294 12.15 0.01 9.63
CA HIS A 294 10.89 0.25 10.33
C HIS A 294 11.13 0.49 11.82
N TRP A 295 10.32 1.34 12.38
CA TRP A 295 10.22 1.51 13.82
C TRP A 295 8.76 1.85 14.19
N LYS A 296 8.32 1.44 15.38
CA LYS A 296 6.93 1.56 15.83
C LYS A 296 6.86 2.37 17.10
N GLY A 297 5.84 3.21 17.21
CA GLY A 297 5.59 4.02 18.40
C GLY A 297 4.30 4.83 18.31
N GLU A 298 3.84 5.37 19.43
CA GLU A 298 2.69 6.27 19.48
C GLU A 298 2.93 7.57 18.71
N SER A 299 4.18 8.01 18.66
CA SER A 299 4.59 9.18 17.88
C SER A 299 5.81 8.86 17.01
N VAL A 300 5.91 9.54 15.88
CA VAL A 300 7.02 9.42 14.94
C VAL A 300 8.12 10.41 15.31
N SER A 301 9.36 9.93 15.48
CA SER A 301 10.51 10.82 15.64
C SER A 301 10.71 11.64 14.37
N PRO A 302 10.89 12.97 14.47
CA PRO A 302 11.27 13.79 13.32
C PRO A 302 12.75 13.59 12.93
N PHE A 303 13.52 12.87 13.74
CA PHE A 303 14.94 12.63 13.53
C PHE A 303 15.15 11.22 12.98
N GLN A 304 15.67 11.12 11.77
CA GLN A 304 16.02 9.86 11.14
C GLN A 304 17.45 9.46 11.51
N PRO A 305 17.70 8.23 11.97
CA PRO A 305 19.05 7.75 12.26
C PRO A 305 19.86 7.62 10.96
N GLU A 306 21.05 8.22 10.91
CA GLU A 306 21.94 8.08 9.74
C GLU A 306 22.42 6.63 9.55
N ASP A 307 22.47 5.84 10.61
CA ASP A 307 22.87 4.44 10.55
C ASP A 307 21.88 3.59 9.75
N ALA A 308 20.55 3.88 9.82
CA ALA A 308 19.56 3.22 8.99
C ALA A 308 19.75 3.55 7.51
N ALA A 309 19.98 4.82 7.18
CA ALA A 309 20.22 5.25 5.80
C ALA A 309 21.51 4.64 5.24
N ARG A 310 22.56 4.53 6.05
CA ARG A 310 23.82 3.90 5.64
C ARG A 310 23.63 2.40 5.42
N ALA A 311 22.94 1.70 6.31
CA ALA A 311 22.65 0.29 6.16
C ALA A 311 21.90 -0.03 4.86
N LEU A 312 20.91 0.80 4.49
CA LEU A 312 20.18 0.67 3.22
C LEU A 312 21.09 0.85 2.00
N LEU A 313 22.02 1.80 2.04
CA LEU A 313 23.01 2.02 0.95
C LEU A 313 24.01 0.88 0.88
N ASP A 314 24.53 0.42 2.03
CA ASP A 314 25.48 -0.70 2.08
C ASP A 314 24.84 -1.98 1.51
N GLU A 315 23.57 -2.24 1.82
CA GLU A 315 22.83 -3.37 1.25
C GLU A 315 22.59 -3.21 -0.26
N PHE A 316 22.31 -1.98 -0.74
CA PHE A 316 22.21 -1.70 -2.16
C PHE A 316 23.55 -1.98 -2.87
N GLU A 317 24.64 -1.42 -2.37
CA GLU A 317 25.97 -1.59 -2.96
C GLU A 317 26.45 -3.04 -2.89
N SER A 318 26.12 -3.77 -1.83
CA SER A 318 26.39 -5.21 -1.69
C SER A 318 25.66 -6.04 -2.73
N LEU A 319 24.39 -5.70 -3.03
CA LEU A 319 23.55 -6.46 -3.95
C LEU A 319 23.92 -6.19 -5.41
N PHE A 320 24.00 -4.92 -5.78
CA PHE A 320 24.22 -4.51 -7.18
C PHE A 320 25.69 -4.38 -7.56
N GLN A 321 26.61 -4.31 -6.60
CA GLN A 321 28.03 -3.98 -6.77
C GLN A 321 28.27 -2.65 -7.52
N HIS A 322 27.30 -1.72 -7.36
CA HIS A 322 27.32 -0.38 -7.91
C HIS A 322 27.07 0.63 -6.81
N ARG A 323 27.76 1.77 -6.87
CA ARG A 323 27.53 2.85 -5.94
C ARG A 323 26.22 3.57 -6.26
N ALA A 324 25.53 4.00 -5.20
CA ALA A 324 24.32 4.81 -5.29
C ALA A 324 24.60 6.24 -4.83
N ASP A 325 24.12 7.21 -5.60
CA ASP A 325 24.11 8.62 -5.22
C ASP A 325 22.71 9.03 -4.73
N VAL A 326 22.62 9.48 -3.47
CA VAL A 326 21.34 9.84 -2.85
C VAL A 326 20.82 11.16 -3.41
N VAL A 327 19.61 11.16 -3.91
CA VAL A 327 18.91 12.33 -4.46
C VAL A 327 17.93 12.92 -3.45
N GLU A 328 17.18 12.06 -2.75
CA GLU A 328 16.19 12.47 -1.74
C GLU A 328 16.13 11.45 -0.61
N ARG A 329 15.81 11.93 0.60
CA ARG A 329 15.42 11.08 1.75
C ARG A 329 14.09 11.56 2.28
N TRP A 330 13.26 10.64 2.73
CA TRP A 330 11.99 10.95 3.40
C TRP A 330 11.60 9.85 4.36
N GLN A 331 10.64 10.18 5.20
CA GLN A 331 10.00 9.22 6.10
C GLN A 331 8.57 8.97 5.63
N GLY A 332 8.22 7.71 5.44
CA GLY A 332 6.83 7.25 5.34
C GLY A 332 6.28 6.99 6.73
N VAL A 333 4.97 7.20 6.93
CA VAL A 333 4.31 6.86 8.20
C VAL A 333 2.96 6.25 7.89
N TYR A 334 2.68 5.07 8.47
CA TYR A 334 1.37 4.43 8.35
C TYR A 334 0.91 3.87 9.71
N ALA A 335 -0.40 3.55 9.80
CA ALA A 335 -0.96 2.86 10.96
C ALA A 335 -0.47 1.42 11.03
N THR A 336 -0.12 0.95 12.22
CA THR A 336 0.11 -0.48 12.48
C THR A 336 -0.65 -0.91 13.72
N ALA A 337 -1.20 -2.13 13.68
CA ALA A 337 -1.96 -2.75 14.76
C ALA A 337 -1.76 -4.28 14.75
N GLY A 338 -2.46 -4.99 15.63
CA GLY A 338 -2.44 -6.46 15.66
C GLY A 338 -3.14 -7.10 14.46
N GLU A 339 -4.18 -6.48 13.93
CA GLU A 339 -4.92 -6.90 12.75
C GLU A 339 -4.45 -6.12 11.52
N GLU A 340 -4.58 -6.68 10.30
CA GLU A 340 -4.16 -6.02 9.06
C GLU A 340 -5.08 -4.87 8.64
N PHE A 341 -6.32 -4.88 9.10
CA PHE A 341 -7.35 -3.90 8.76
C PHE A 341 -8.18 -3.55 9.98
N LEU A 342 -8.48 -2.26 10.15
CA LEU A 342 -9.49 -1.77 11.05
C LEU A 342 -10.68 -1.33 10.21
N ILE A 343 -11.78 -2.09 10.29
CA ILE A 343 -13.01 -1.86 9.56
C ILE A 343 -14.16 -1.91 10.57
N GLU A 344 -14.83 -0.79 10.79
CA GLU A 344 -15.91 -0.71 11.76
C GLU A 344 -16.96 0.33 11.35
N GLU A 345 -18.23 -0.01 11.47
CA GLU A 345 -19.32 0.94 11.45
C GLU A 345 -19.56 1.39 12.90
N ILE A 346 -19.13 2.61 13.24
CA ILE A 346 -19.11 3.12 14.62
C ILE A 346 -20.45 3.73 15.05
N GLU A 347 -21.19 4.26 14.12
CA GLU A 347 -22.55 4.75 14.20
C GLU A 347 -23.24 4.41 12.88
N PRO A 348 -24.58 4.42 12.78
CA PRO A 348 -25.26 4.18 11.52
C PRO A 348 -24.70 5.07 10.41
N ASP A 349 -24.27 4.47 9.31
CA ASP A 349 -23.68 5.14 8.13
C ASP A 349 -22.35 5.88 8.38
N VAL A 350 -21.62 5.57 9.46
CA VAL A 350 -20.28 6.08 9.74
C VAL A 350 -19.27 4.92 9.71
N LEU A 351 -18.59 4.77 8.61
CA LEU A 351 -17.63 3.70 8.36
C LEU A 351 -16.19 4.18 8.63
N VAL A 352 -15.46 3.47 9.46
CA VAL A 352 -14.01 3.62 9.61
C VAL A 352 -13.31 2.55 8.80
N THR A 353 -12.36 2.93 7.94
CA THR A 353 -11.58 2.02 7.12
C THR A 353 -10.10 2.41 7.15
N VAL A 354 -9.28 1.61 7.84
CA VAL A 354 -7.85 1.82 7.97
C VAL A 354 -7.09 0.54 7.62
N VAL A 355 -6.09 0.64 6.77
CA VAL A 355 -5.09 -0.42 6.57
C VAL A 355 -4.02 -0.25 7.64
N THR A 356 -3.86 -1.23 8.50
CA THR A 356 -3.00 -1.21 9.69
C THR A 356 -1.70 -2.01 9.49
N THR A 357 -1.26 -2.11 8.24
CA THR A 357 0.03 -2.64 7.81
C THR A 357 0.54 -1.85 6.61
N GLY A 358 1.76 -2.10 6.13
CA GLY A 358 2.36 -1.40 4.98
C GLY A 358 1.76 -1.71 3.60
N ILE A 359 0.60 -2.38 3.53
CA ILE A 359 0.01 -2.89 2.26
C ILE A 359 -1.11 -2.01 1.68
N GLY A 360 -1.25 -0.76 2.16
CA GLY A 360 -2.37 0.12 1.77
C GLY A 360 -2.46 0.42 0.27
N MET A 361 -1.34 0.56 -0.43
CA MET A 361 -1.35 0.74 -1.90
C MET A 361 -1.85 -0.51 -2.63
N THR A 362 -1.47 -1.68 -2.14
CA THR A 362 -1.88 -2.97 -2.71
C THR A 362 -3.36 -3.25 -2.50
N THR A 363 -3.89 -2.95 -1.30
CA THR A 363 -5.21 -3.42 -0.86
C THR A 363 -6.28 -2.34 -0.81
N GLY A 364 -5.89 -1.07 -0.74
CA GLY A 364 -6.79 0.02 -0.35
C GLY A 364 -7.95 0.29 -1.30
N LEU A 365 -7.75 0.15 -2.62
CA LEU A 365 -8.82 0.31 -3.61
C LEU A 365 -9.84 -0.83 -3.51
N GLY A 366 -9.36 -2.08 -3.38
CA GLY A 366 -10.23 -3.24 -3.24
C GLY A 366 -10.92 -3.30 -1.88
N LEU A 367 -10.25 -2.88 -0.81
CA LEU A 367 -10.87 -2.67 0.50
C LEU A 367 -12.05 -1.71 0.40
N ALA A 368 -11.85 -0.53 -0.20
CA ALA A 368 -12.87 0.48 -0.36
C ALA A 368 -14.06 -0.04 -1.18
N GLU A 369 -13.81 -0.72 -2.31
CA GLU A 369 -14.88 -1.32 -3.12
C GLU A 369 -15.65 -2.40 -2.36
N LYS A 370 -14.96 -3.29 -1.66
CA LYS A 370 -15.60 -4.39 -0.93
C LYS A 370 -16.38 -3.94 0.31
N VAL A 371 -15.90 -2.89 1.01
CA VAL A 371 -16.52 -2.41 2.26
C VAL A 371 -17.49 -1.27 1.98
N VAL A 372 -17.02 -0.19 1.39
CA VAL A 372 -17.84 1.00 1.16
C VAL A 372 -18.84 0.75 0.04
N GLY A 373 -18.40 0.14 -1.07
CA GLY A 373 -19.28 -0.21 -2.17
C GLY A 373 -20.42 -1.14 -1.74
N ALA A 374 -20.11 -2.21 -0.99
CA ALA A 374 -21.13 -3.13 -0.48
C ALA A 374 -22.12 -2.46 0.50
N HIS A 375 -21.63 -1.54 1.35
CA HIS A 375 -22.49 -0.76 2.25
C HIS A 375 -23.49 0.09 1.46
N LEU A 376 -23.02 0.84 0.46
CA LEU A 376 -23.86 1.67 -0.38
C LEU A 376 -24.89 0.87 -1.20
N ASP A 377 -24.51 -0.30 -1.71
CA ASP A 377 -25.42 -1.19 -2.45
C ASP A 377 -26.59 -1.68 -1.57
N THR A 378 -26.32 -1.94 -0.28
CA THR A 378 -27.32 -2.40 0.68
C THR A 378 -28.34 -1.29 0.99
N HIS A 379 -27.86 -0.05 1.20
CA HIS A 379 -28.73 1.10 1.48
C HIS A 379 -29.61 1.51 0.29
N SER A 380 -29.09 1.41 -0.93
CA SER A 380 -29.88 1.68 -2.15
C SER A 380 -31.05 0.72 -2.32
N ARG A 381 -30.90 -0.56 -1.97
CA ARG A 381 -31.97 -1.57 -2.01
C ARG A 381 -33.06 -1.29 -0.98
N THR A 382 -32.68 -0.94 0.23
CA THR A 382 -33.63 -0.67 1.33
C THR A 382 -34.51 0.53 1.01
N LEU A 383 -33.98 1.59 0.39
CA LEU A 383 -34.73 2.77 -0.05
C LEU A 383 -35.73 2.43 -1.17
N THR A 384 -35.35 1.56 -2.12
CA THR A 384 -36.21 1.15 -3.23
C THR A 384 -37.38 0.29 -2.73
N GLU A 385 -37.15 -0.62 -1.80
CA GLU A 385 -38.21 -1.46 -1.20
C GLU A 385 -39.16 -0.64 -0.31
N SER A 386 -38.66 0.36 0.42
CA SER A 386 -39.46 1.24 1.26
C SER A 386 -40.33 2.20 0.47
N THR A 387 -39.99 2.48 -0.80
CA THR A 387 -40.75 3.39 -1.68
C THR A 387 -41.85 2.64 -2.47
N MET A 388 -41.80 1.30 -2.48
CA MET A 388 -42.78 0.42 -3.15
C MET A 388 -43.89 -0.11 -2.23
N LEU A 389 -43.85 0.21 -0.93
CA LEU A 389 -44.87 -0.06 0.09
C LEU A 389 -45.67 1.22 0.43
#